data_96243b6c7e7ca3ed094ad2c800a916cf
#
_entry.id   96243b6c7e7ca3ed094ad2c800a916cf
#
_cell.length_a   1.000
_cell.length_b   1.000
_cell.length_c   1.000
_cell.angle_alpha   90.00
_cell.angle_beta   90.00
_cell.angle_gamma   90.00
#
_symmetry.space_group_name_H-M   'P 1'
#
loop_
_entity.id
_entity.type
_entity.pdbx_description
1 polymer ?
#
loop_
_entity_poly.entity_id
_entity_poly.type
_entity_poly.pdbx_seq_one_letter_code
_entity_poly.pdbx_strand_id
1 'polypeptide(L)'
;MTQITLGKTGLRVEQNGFGALPLQRISHAEAVRLLQAAHDGGMTFFDTARGYTDSEEKLGLAFRDRRSQLVIATKTPAKTARAFWADLENSLRLLKTDTIDIYQFHNPAVMPVPGAASGLYEAMLQAKEQGKIRYIGITNHRLDVARQAALSGLYDTLQFPFSYLSEDREIELVQTCRAQNVGFIAMKALSGGLITHAAAACAWLTRFEQVVPIWGIQRMRELDEFLSLIANPPKLTDALQAVIDADRRELGGDFCRGCGYCMPCPQGIEINTCARMSLLIRRAPSEALLGPAGQEKMRRVADCVDCGQCSAKCPYNLDTPALLRKNARDYQEVLAGKPL
;
A
#
# COMPACT_ATOMS: atom_id res chain seq x y z
N MET A 1 -13.42 -18.12 -6.48
CA MET A 1 -13.40 -16.72 -6.01
C MET A 1 -13.98 -16.66 -4.61
N THR A 2 -13.29 -16.05 -3.68
CA THR A 2 -13.71 -16.00 -2.28
C THR A 2 -14.27 -14.61 -1.98
N GLN A 3 -15.56 -14.56 -1.67
CA GLN A 3 -16.23 -13.31 -1.28
C GLN A 3 -16.12 -13.13 0.23
N ILE A 4 -15.69 -11.93 0.64
CA ILE A 4 -15.66 -11.54 2.05
C ILE A 4 -16.50 -10.29 2.31
N THR A 5 -16.91 -10.11 3.57
CA THR A 5 -17.56 -8.88 4.02
C THR A 5 -16.53 -8.00 4.72
N LEU A 6 -16.39 -6.74 4.27
CA LEU A 6 -15.41 -5.81 4.80
C LEU A 6 -15.90 -5.16 6.11
N GLY A 7 -15.82 -5.89 7.20
CA GLY A 7 -16.24 -5.45 8.52
C GLY A 7 -17.68 -4.94 8.58
N LYS A 8 -17.96 -3.95 9.42
CA LYS A 8 -19.29 -3.33 9.62
C LYS A 8 -19.82 -2.57 8.39
N THR A 9 -19.01 -2.40 7.33
CA THR A 9 -19.48 -1.75 6.10
C THR A 9 -20.56 -2.55 5.37
N GLY A 10 -20.61 -3.87 5.57
CA GLY A 10 -21.47 -4.75 4.80
C GLY A 10 -21.09 -4.90 3.32
N LEU A 11 -20.02 -4.22 2.87
CA LEU A 11 -19.52 -4.36 1.50
C LEU A 11 -18.98 -5.77 1.27
N ARG A 12 -19.54 -6.45 0.27
CA ARG A 12 -19.08 -7.76 -0.19
C ARG A 12 -18.12 -7.54 -1.35
N VAL A 13 -16.92 -8.05 -1.22
CA VAL A 13 -15.86 -7.91 -2.22
C VAL A 13 -15.15 -9.24 -2.43
N GLU A 14 -14.56 -9.43 -3.62
CA GLU A 14 -13.58 -10.49 -3.81
C GLU A 14 -12.42 -10.24 -2.83
N GLN A 15 -11.97 -11.30 -2.16
CA GLN A 15 -10.91 -11.21 -1.13
C GLN A 15 -9.61 -10.58 -1.66
N ASN A 16 -9.37 -10.65 -2.97
CA ASN A 16 -8.18 -10.10 -3.62
C ASN A 16 -8.50 -8.80 -4.36
N GLY A 17 -8.02 -7.69 -3.83
CA GLY A 17 -8.22 -6.36 -4.40
C GLY A 17 -7.07 -5.89 -5.28
N PHE A 18 -7.32 -4.86 -6.07
CA PHE A 18 -6.34 -4.21 -6.95
C PHE A 18 -5.76 -2.95 -6.27
N GLY A 19 -4.43 -2.91 -6.10
CA GLY A 19 -3.70 -1.73 -5.61
C GLY A 19 -3.20 -0.87 -6.77
N ALA A 20 -3.81 0.29 -6.98
CA ALA A 20 -3.58 1.13 -8.16
C ALA A 20 -2.35 2.07 -8.07
N LEU A 21 -1.55 2.01 -7.01
CA LEU A 21 -0.31 2.80 -6.90
C LEU A 21 0.63 2.62 -8.11
N PRO A 22 0.88 1.41 -8.65
CA PRO A 22 1.80 1.24 -9.77
C PRO A 22 1.28 1.80 -11.10
N LEU A 23 -0.01 2.05 -11.24
CA LEU A 23 -0.61 2.57 -12.48
C LEU A 23 -0.04 3.95 -12.88
N GLN A 24 0.46 4.75 -11.94
CA GLN A 24 1.12 6.02 -12.23
C GLN A 24 2.37 5.90 -13.13
N ARG A 25 2.86 4.66 -13.36
CA ARG A 25 4.07 4.38 -14.16
C ARG A 25 3.78 3.93 -15.60
N ILE A 26 2.52 3.77 -15.96
CA ILE A 26 2.09 3.30 -17.28
C ILE A 26 1.13 4.30 -17.92
N SER A 27 0.94 4.21 -19.23
CA SER A 27 0.02 5.10 -19.95
C SER A 27 -1.43 4.91 -19.54
N HIS A 28 -2.29 5.90 -19.80
CA HIS A 28 -3.73 5.81 -19.59
C HIS A 28 -4.34 4.61 -20.33
N ALA A 29 -3.96 4.40 -21.59
CA ALA A 29 -4.50 3.31 -22.41
C ALA A 29 -4.13 1.92 -21.85
N GLU A 30 -2.91 1.74 -21.37
CA GLU A 30 -2.47 0.50 -20.71
C GLU A 30 -3.18 0.29 -19.38
N ALA A 31 -3.31 1.35 -18.55
CA ALA A 31 -3.99 1.28 -17.28
C ALA A 31 -5.47 0.92 -17.43
N VAL A 32 -6.19 1.51 -18.40
CA VAL A 32 -7.59 1.21 -18.68
C VAL A 32 -7.75 -0.27 -19.06
N ARG A 33 -6.92 -0.79 -19.97
CA ARG A 33 -6.97 -2.21 -20.36
C ARG A 33 -6.71 -3.12 -19.18
N LEU A 34 -5.70 -2.80 -18.35
CA LEU A 34 -5.33 -3.58 -17.18
C LEU A 34 -6.44 -3.62 -16.13
N LEU A 35 -7.04 -2.46 -15.84
CA LEU A 35 -8.13 -2.32 -14.87
C LEU A 35 -9.40 -3.07 -15.33
N GLN A 36 -9.76 -2.95 -16.60
CA GLN A 36 -10.91 -3.65 -17.17
C GLN A 36 -10.69 -5.17 -17.14
N ALA A 37 -9.51 -5.64 -17.52
CA ALA A 37 -9.17 -7.06 -17.44
C ALA A 37 -9.17 -7.59 -16.00
N ALA A 38 -8.72 -6.80 -15.02
CA ALA A 38 -8.79 -7.15 -13.61
C ALA A 38 -10.23 -7.33 -13.12
N HIS A 39 -11.12 -6.41 -13.51
CA HIS A 39 -12.55 -6.50 -13.18
C HIS A 39 -13.22 -7.67 -13.89
N ASP A 40 -12.97 -7.86 -15.19
CA ASP A 40 -13.51 -8.98 -15.97
C ASP A 40 -13.04 -10.33 -15.42
N GLY A 41 -11.82 -10.36 -14.81
CA GLY A 41 -11.27 -11.50 -14.08
C GLY A 41 -11.80 -11.69 -12.66
N GLY A 42 -12.74 -10.82 -12.21
CA GLY A 42 -13.45 -10.96 -10.93
C GLY A 42 -12.96 -10.09 -9.77
N MET A 43 -11.95 -9.23 -9.95
CA MET A 43 -11.58 -8.26 -8.92
C MET A 43 -12.65 -7.17 -8.83
N THR A 44 -13.20 -6.95 -7.63
CA THR A 44 -14.26 -5.97 -7.39
C THR A 44 -13.84 -4.83 -6.46
N PHE A 45 -12.69 -4.95 -5.80
CA PHE A 45 -12.15 -3.94 -4.90
C PHE A 45 -10.92 -3.25 -5.51
N PHE A 46 -10.97 -1.92 -5.64
CA PHE A 46 -9.90 -1.11 -6.22
C PHE A 46 -9.47 0.01 -5.26
N ASP A 47 -8.19 0.02 -4.90
CA ASP A 47 -7.60 0.99 -3.98
C ASP A 47 -6.69 1.97 -4.71
N THR A 48 -6.96 3.27 -4.56
CA THR A 48 -6.15 4.37 -5.09
C THR A 48 -5.93 5.45 -4.03
N ALA A 49 -5.41 6.61 -4.41
CA ALA A 49 -5.26 7.77 -3.54
C ALA A 49 -5.13 9.08 -4.33
N ARG A 50 -5.56 10.20 -3.74
CA ARG A 50 -5.33 11.55 -4.28
C ARG A 50 -3.84 11.80 -4.59
N GLY A 51 -2.95 11.29 -3.76
CA GLY A 51 -1.50 11.41 -3.92
C GLY A 51 -0.86 10.50 -4.98
N TYR A 52 -1.62 9.68 -5.71
CA TYR A 52 -1.09 8.77 -6.73
C TYR A 52 -1.22 9.37 -8.14
N THR A 53 -0.72 10.57 -8.32
CA THR A 53 -0.70 11.34 -9.59
C THR A 53 -2.02 11.26 -10.39
N ASP A 54 -2.06 10.45 -11.44
CA ASP A 54 -3.16 10.26 -12.38
C ASP A 54 -3.97 8.95 -12.18
N SER A 55 -3.69 8.23 -11.08
CA SER A 55 -4.31 6.92 -10.82
C SER A 55 -5.84 6.99 -10.67
N GLU A 56 -6.37 8.04 -10.00
CA GLU A 56 -7.83 8.24 -9.89
C GLU A 56 -8.48 8.49 -11.25
N GLU A 57 -7.82 9.26 -12.12
CA GLU A 57 -8.32 9.51 -13.48
C GLU A 57 -8.35 8.23 -14.32
N LYS A 58 -7.32 7.40 -14.22
CA LYS A 58 -7.24 6.09 -14.90
C LYS A 58 -8.37 5.16 -14.47
N LEU A 59 -8.69 5.10 -13.16
CA LEU A 59 -9.84 4.35 -12.67
C LEU A 59 -11.16 4.92 -13.21
N GLY A 60 -11.33 6.24 -13.18
CA GLY A 60 -12.53 6.90 -13.69
C GLY A 60 -12.75 6.69 -15.19
N LEU A 61 -11.66 6.58 -15.97
CA LEU A 61 -11.74 6.25 -17.41
C LEU A 61 -12.09 4.77 -17.63
N ALA A 62 -11.49 3.88 -16.83
CA ALA A 62 -11.70 2.44 -16.98
C ALA A 62 -13.12 1.99 -16.62
N PHE A 63 -13.74 2.66 -15.63
CA PHE A 63 -14.95 2.17 -14.98
C PHE A 63 -16.18 3.09 -15.09
N ARG A 64 -16.15 4.06 -16.02
CA ARG A 64 -17.25 5.01 -16.23
C ARG A 64 -18.62 4.33 -16.27
N ASP A 65 -18.72 3.24 -17.02
CA ASP A 65 -19.98 2.53 -17.27
C ASP A 65 -20.19 1.30 -16.37
N ARG A 66 -19.24 1.05 -15.44
CA ARG A 66 -19.24 -0.13 -14.56
C ARG A 66 -19.15 0.24 -13.07
N ARG A 67 -19.27 1.52 -12.73
CA ARG A 67 -19.03 2.03 -11.36
C ARG A 67 -19.82 1.30 -10.27
N SER A 68 -21.08 0.95 -10.53
CA SER A 68 -21.95 0.25 -9.57
C SER A 68 -21.54 -1.19 -9.27
N GLN A 69 -20.66 -1.77 -10.06
CA GLN A 69 -20.16 -3.16 -9.89
C GLN A 69 -18.90 -3.23 -9.03
N LEU A 70 -18.40 -2.08 -8.54
CA LEU A 70 -17.11 -1.95 -7.91
C LEU A 70 -17.21 -1.35 -6.53
N VAL A 71 -16.24 -1.66 -5.69
CA VAL A 71 -15.92 -0.94 -4.46
C VAL A 71 -14.62 -0.19 -4.68
N ILE A 72 -14.67 1.14 -4.61
CA ILE A 72 -13.50 2.01 -4.78
C ILE A 72 -13.13 2.62 -3.43
N ALA A 73 -11.89 2.41 -3.01
CA ALA A 73 -11.26 3.09 -1.89
C ALA A 73 -10.27 4.13 -2.41
N THR A 74 -10.37 5.38 -1.95
CA THR A 74 -9.35 6.41 -2.19
C THR A 74 -9.02 7.16 -0.90
N LYS A 75 -8.04 8.07 -0.96
CA LYS A 75 -7.42 8.63 0.25
C LYS A 75 -7.08 10.11 0.06
N THR A 76 -7.23 10.89 1.14
CA THR A 76 -6.78 12.28 1.22
C THR A 76 -5.60 12.45 2.17
N PRO A 77 -4.51 13.13 1.77
CA PRO A 77 -3.45 13.56 2.66
C PRO A 77 -3.75 14.90 3.38
N ALA A 78 -4.96 15.42 3.25
CA ALA A 78 -5.36 16.72 3.79
C ALA A 78 -5.08 16.83 5.30
N LYS A 79 -4.66 18.03 5.72
CA LYS A 79 -4.40 18.36 7.13
C LYS A 79 -5.38 19.41 7.68
N THR A 80 -6.28 19.91 6.84
CA THR A 80 -7.32 20.90 7.19
C THR A 80 -8.63 20.55 6.49
N ALA A 81 -9.76 20.97 7.05
CA ALA A 81 -11.07 20.76 6.43
C ALA A 81 -11.17 21.36 5.01
N ARG A 82 -10.58 22.55 4.78
CA ARG A 82 -10.56 23.16 3.44
C ARG A 82 -9.83 22.29 2.41
N ALA A 83 -8.66 21.77 2.77
CA ALA A 83 -7.89 20.87 1.88
C ALA A 83 -8.63 19.54 1.66
N PHE A 84 -9.28 19.01 2.69
CA PHE A 84 -10.11 17.81 2.60
C PHE A 84 -11.20 17.94 1.53
N TRP A 85 -11.96 19.05 1.56
CA TRP A 85 -13.02 19.29 0.58
C TRP A 85 -12.47 19.43 -0.84
N ALA A 86 -11.38 20.15 -1.01
CA ALA A 86 -10.72 20.26 -2.32
C ALA A 86 -10.25 18.89 -2.86
N ASP A 87 -9.68 18.04 -2.00
CA ASP A 87 -9.27 16.68 -2.37
C ASP A 87 -10.47 15.82 -2.74
N LEU A 88 -11.54 15.82 -1.93
CA LEU A 88 -12.75 15.02 -2.16
C LEU A 88 -13.42 15.37 -3.49
N GLU A 89 -13.68 16.67 -3.73
CA GLU A 89 -14.30 17.11 -4.98
C GLU A 89 -13.45 16.75 -6.20
N ASN A 90 -12.14 16.87 -6.08
CA ASN A 90 -11.24 16.47 -7.15
C ASN A 90 -11.21 14.95 -7.36
N SER A 91 -11.24 14.16 -6.29
CA SER A 91 -11.33 12.69 -6.38
C SER A 91 -12.63 12.25 -7.05
N LEU A 92 -13.78 12.80 -6.67
CA LEU A 92 -15.09 12.53 -7.30
C LEU A 92 -15.06 12.85 -8.80
N ARG A 93 -14.52 14.02 -9.17
CA ARG A 93 -14.38 14.44 -10.56
C ARG A 93 -13.50 13.51 -11.39
N LEU A 94 -12.33 13.11 -10.85
CA LEU A 94 -11.37 12.25 -11.54
C LEU A 94 -11.88 10.81 -11.65
N LEU A 95 -12.47 10.28 -10.59
CA LEU A 95 -13.11 8.97 -10.58
C LEU A 95 -14.41 8.91 -11.38
N LYS A 96 -14.92 10.07 -11.84
CA LYS A 96 -16.18 10.20 -12.62
C LYS A 96 -17.37 9.55 -11.90
N THR A 97 -17.51 9.84 -10.62
CA THR A 97 -18.55 9.30 -9.75
C THR A 97 -19.05 10.37 -8.77
N ASP A 98 -20.31 10.27 -8.38
CA ASP A 98 -20.88 11.14 -7.35
C ASP A 98 -20.65 10.59 -5.93
N THR A 99 -20.26 9.34 -5.80
CA THR A 99 -20.05 8.68 -4.50
C THR A 99 -18.81 7.77 -4.51
N ILE A 100 -17.98 7.91 -3.48
CA ILE A 100 -16.85 7.03 -3.19
C ILE A 100 -17.26 6.04 -2.11
N ASP A 101 -16.96 4.75 -2.28
CA ASP A 101 -17.35 3.73 -1.29
C ASP A 101 -16.58 3.89 0.02
N ILE A 102 -15.26 4.01 -0.04
CA ILE A 102 -14.41 4.17 1.15
C ILE A 102 -13.48 5.36 0.95
N TYR A 103 -13.65 6.39 1.77
CA TYR A 103 -12.75 7.54 1.76
C TYR A 103 -11.88 7.54 3.01
N GLN A 104 -10.56 7.60 2.83
CA GLN A 104 -9.60 7.32 3.90
C GLN A 104 -8.71 8.52 4.20
N PHE A 105 -8.41 8.75 5.47
CA PHE A 105 -7.28 9.60 5.86
C PHE A 105 -5.97 8.90 5.52
N HIS A 106 -5.10 9.55 4.74
CA HIS A 106 -3.88 8.95 4.20
C HIS A 106 -2.70 9.11 5.16
N ASN A 107 -2.48 8.14 6.03
CA ASN A 107 -1.35 8.07 6.97
C ASN A 107 -1.18 9.33 7.83
N PRO A 108 -2.20 9.81 8.53
CA PRO A 108 -2.05 10.94 9.43
C PRO A 108 -1.08 10.62 10.55
N ALA A 109 -0.28 11.61 10.97
CA ALA A 109 0.64 11.46 12.10
C ALA A 109 -0.11 11.31 13.44
N VAL A 110 -1.27 11.97 13.52
CA VAL A 110 -2.21 11.89 14.65
C VAL A 110 -3.56 11.48 14.08
N MET A 111 -4.21 10.53 14.72
CA MET A 111 -5.54 10.05 14.32
C MET A 111 -6.56 11.19 14.37
N PRO A 112 -7.25 11.52 13.25
CA PRO A 112 -8.36 12.50 13.26
C PRO A 112 -9.51 11.99 14.14
N VAL A 113 -9.97 12.87 15.04
CA VAL A 113 -11.07 12.58 15.98
C VAL A 113 -12.07 13.74 16.00
N PRO A 114 -13.32 13.52 16.42
CA PRO A 114 -14.29 14.59 16.62
C PRO A 114 -13.77 15.66 17.59
N GLY A 115 -14.06 16.93 17.31
CA GLY A 115 -13.66 18.07 18.13
C GLY A 115 -12.21 18.51 17.99
N ALA A 116 -11.41 17.85 17.13
CA ALA A 116 -10.06 18.27 16.86
C ALA A 116 -10.03 19.61 16.09
N ALA A 117 -9.08 20.49 16.43
CA ALA A 117 -8.95 21.82 15.81
C ALA A 117 -8.77 21.79 14.27
N SER A 118 -8.37 20.67 13.70
CA SER A 118 -8.24 20.50 12.25
C SER A 118 -9.58 20.46 11.52
N GLY A 119 -10.69 20.11 12.20
CA GLY A 119 -12.02 19.91 11.63
C GLY A 119 -12.10 18.79 10.58
N LEU A 120 -11.08 17.92 10.53
CA LEU A 120 -10.99 16.88 9.49
C LEU A 120 -12.05 15.80 9.66
N TYR A 121 -12.31 15.38 10.92
CA TYR A 121 -13.27 14.32 11.16
C TYR A 121 -14.70 14.80 10.92
N GLU A 122 -15.01 16.03 11.29
CA GLU A 122 -16.28 16.71 11.01
C GLU A 122 -16.51 16.83 9.49
N ALA A 123 -15.48 17.23 8.73
CA ALA A 123 -15.56 17.27 7.27
C ALA A 123 -15.86 15.89 6.65
N MET A 124 -15.26 14.84 7.21
CA MET A 124 -15.51 13.45 6.79
C MET A 124 -16.97 13.03 7.10
N LEU A 125 -17.48 13.35 8.28
CA LEU A 125 -18.88 13.08 8.65
C LEU A 125 -19.85 13.83 7.73
N GLN A 126 -19.59 15.11 7.47
CA GLN A 126 -20.41 15.93 6.58
C GLN A 126 -20.40 15.40 5.14
N ALA A 127 -19.24 14.91 4.65
CA ALA A 127 -19.15 14.28 3.34
C ALA A 127 -19.98 12.99 3.26
N LYS A 128 -20.03 12.22 4.35
CA LYS A 128 -20.88 11.02 4.47
C LYS A 128 -22.37 11.39 4.50
N GLU A 129 -22.75 12.40 5.27
CA GLU A 129 -24.12 12.91 5.34
C GLU A 129 -24.60 13.43 3.98
N GLN A 130 -23.74 14.10 3.22
CA GLN A 130 -24.01 14.55 1.84
C GLN A 130 -24.06 13.42 0.81
N GLY A 131 -23.81 12.18 1.20
CA GLY A 131 -23.77 11.02 0.29
C GLY A 131 -22.57 10.97 -0.65
N LYS A 132 -21.57 11.84 -0.48
CA LYS A 132 -20.36 11.87 -1.31
C LYS A 132 -19.40 10.71 -1.00
N ILE A 133 -19.49 10.17 0.21
CA ILE A 133 -18.77 8.96 0.64
C ILE A 133 -19.72 8.04 1.40
N ARG A 134 -19.47 6.72 1.34
CA ARG A 134 -20.30 5.74 2.07
C ARG A 134 -19.68 5.38 3.43
N TYR A 135 -18.37 5.12 3.46
CA TYR A 135 -17.67 4.64 4.63
C TYR A 135 -16.39 5.42 4.89
N ILE A 136 -16.08 5.57 6.18
CA ILE A 136 -14.91 6.31 6.66
C ILE A 136 -13.77 5.33 6.93
N GLY A 137 -12.64 5.55 6.29
CA GLY A 137 -11.44 4.75 6.49
C GLY A 137 -10.25 5.56 6.99
N ILE A 138 -9.25 4.84 7.45
CA ILE A 138 -7.93 5.39 7.76
C ILE A 138 -6.83 4.46 7.29
N THR A 139 -5.74 5.02 6.76
CA THR A 139 -4.54 4.24 6.50
C THR A 139 -3.44 4.67 7.45
N ASN A 140 -2.63 3.75 7.91
CA ASN A 140 -1.46 4.11 8.69
C ASN A 140 -0.31 3.11 8.52
N HIS A 141 0.92 3.54 8.83
CA HIS A 141 2.10 2.70 8.90
C HIS A 141 2.62 2.57 10.35
N ARG A 142 2.12 3.40 11.25
CA ARG A 142 2.42 3.32 12.68
C ARG A 142 1.42 2.42 13.36
N LEU A 143 1.91 1.39 14.03
CA LEU A 143 1.08 0.37 14.66
C LEU A 143 0.25 0.93 15.81
N ASP A 144 0.79 1.87 16.58
CA ASP A 144 0.11 2.54 17.69
C ASP A 144 -1.11 3.33 17.21
N VAL A 145 -0.95 4.13 16.14
CA VAL A 145 -2.06 4.90 15.54
C VAL A 145 -3.10 3.97 14.91
N ALA A 146 -2.66 2.90 14.24
CA ALA A 146 -3.55 1.90 13.66
C ALA A 146 -4.38 1.18 14.72
N ARG A 147 -3.76 0.82 15.86
CA ARG A 147 -4.45 0.19 17.00
C ARG A 147 -5.45 1.13 17.65
N GLN A 148 -5.09 2.40 17.85
CA GLN A 148 -6.01 3.43 18.32
C GLN A 148 -7.22 3.57 17.38
N ALA A 149 -6.99 3.62 16.08
CA ALA A 149 -8.06 3.72 15.10
C ALA A 149 -9.00 2.50 15.13
N ALA A 150 -8.45 1.29 15.20
CA ALA A 150 -9.24 0.06 15.29
C ALA A 150 -10.15 0.02 16.53
N LEU A 151 -9.66 0.53 17.67
CA LEU A 151 -10.38 0.52 18.95
C LEU A 151 -11.32 1.71 19.15
N SER A 152 -11.19 2.78 18.35
CA SER A 152 -11.90 4.05 18.56
C SER A 152 -13.40 3.99 18.29
N GLY A 153 -13.87 3.02 17.49
CA GLY A 153 -15.23 2.99 16.95
C GLY A 153 -15.50 4.00 15.81
N LEU A 154 -14.56 4.90 15.51
CA LEU A 154 -14.72 6.01 14.57
C LEU A 154 -14.57 5.62 13.09
N TYR A 155 -13.86 4.53 12.80
CA TYR A 155 -13.51 4.11 11.45
C TYR A 155 -14.22 2.82 11.05
N ASP A 156 -14.70 2.78 9.81
CA ASP A 156 -15.34 1.60 9.23
C ASP A 156 -14.29 0.63 8.67
N THR A 157 -13.15 1.17 8.18
CA THR A 157 -12.03 0.38 7.64
C THR A 157 -10.69 0.91 8.13
N LEU A 158 -9.72 -0.01 8.26
CA LEU A 158 -8.31 0.27 8.51
C LEU A 158 -7.46 -0.34 7.40
N GLN A 159 -6.58 0.46 6.80
CA GLN A 159 -5.59 -0.02 5.84
C GLN A 159 -4.20 0.05 6.46
N PHE A 160 -3.52 -1.10 6.52
CA PHE A 160 -2.22 -1.24 7.18
C PHE A 160 -1.29 -2.18 6.38
N PRO A 161 0.06 -1.99 6.41
CA PRO A 161 0.99 -2.94 5.80
C PRO A 161 0.86 -4.31 6.43
N PHE A 162 0.54 -5.33 5.62
CA PHE A 162 0.38 -6.68 6.10
C PHE A 162 0.78 -7.70 5.03
N SER A 163 1.72 -8.57 5.38
CA SER A 163 2.27 -9.62 4.52
C SER A 163 2.79 -10.76 5.38
N TYR A 164 3.28 -11.83 4.80
CA TYR A 164 3.89 -12.90 5.59
C TYR A 164 5.20 -12.52 6.31
N LEU A 165 5.71 -11.29 6.10
CA LEU A 165 6.80 -10.72 6.89
C LEU A 165 6.31 -9.97 8.13
N SER A 166 5.00 -9.93 8.36
CA SER A 166 4.41 -9.33 9.56
C SER A 166 4.68 -10.18 10.79
N GLU A 167 4.88 -9.50 11.92
CA GLU A 167 5.13 -10.09 13.23
C GLU A 167 3.82 -10.28 14.01
N ASP A 168 3.87 -10.88 15.18
CA ASP A 168 2.70 -11.17 16.00
C ASP A 168 1.87 -9.94 16.33
N ARG A 169 2.52 -8.80 16.56
CA ARG A 169 1.86 -7.50 16.86
C ARG A 169 0.99 -6.97 15.72
N GLU A 170 1.37 -7.23 14.45
CA GLU A 170 0.53 -6.89 13.30
C GLU A 170 -0.60 -7.90 13.10
N ILE A 171 -0.36 -9.17 13.44
CA ILE A 171 -1.40 -10.21 13.47
C ILE A 171 -2.45 -9.88 14.54
N GLU A 172 -2.02 -9.43 15.73
CA GLU A 172 -2.93 -8.94 16.78
C GLU A 172 -3.78 -7.75 16.33
N LEU A 173 -3.21 -6.83 15.52
CA LEU A 173 -3.98 -5.73 14.94
C LEU A 173 -5.11 -6.24 14.04
N VAL A 174 -4.84 -7.24 13.20
CA VAL A 174 -5.86 -7.88 12.35
C VAL A 174 -6.96 -8.51 13.21
N GLN A 175 -6.57 -9.22 14.28
CA GLN A 175 -7.54 -9.81 15.23
C GLN A 175 -8.36 -8.73 15.95
N THR A 176 -7.73 -7.61 16.32
CA THR A 176 -8.41 -6.46 16.92
C THR A 176 -9.45 -5.88 15.95
N CYS A 177 -9.08 -5.69 14.68
CA CYS A 177 -10.03 -5.23 13.67
C CYS A 177 -11.21 -6.20 13.51
N ARG A 178 -10.95 -7.50 13.52
CA ARG A 178 -12.01 -8.53 13.50
C ARG A 178 -12.96 -8.40 14.69
N ALA A 179 -12.41 -8.30 15.90
CA ALA A 179 -13.19 -8.18 17.13
C ALA A 179 -14.04 -6.90 17.18
N GLN A 180 -13.55 -5.79 16.58
CA GLN A 180 -14.23 -4.51 16.50
C GLN A 180 -15.09 -4.36 15.21
N ASN A 181 -15.19 -5.41 14.41
CA ASN A 181 -15.90 -5.40 13.12
C ASN A 181 -15.44 -4.26 12.17
N VAL A 182 -14.15 -3.94 12.19
CA VAL A 182 -13.48 -2.98 11.30
C VAL A 182 -12.91 -3.73 10.10
N GLY A 183 -13.25 -3.32 8.88
CA GLY A 183 -12.73 -3.94 7.66
C GLY A 183 -11.22 -3.73 7.53
N PHE A 184 -10.45 -4.78 7.28
CA PHE A 184 -8.99 -4.69 7.18
C PHE A 184 -8.51 -4.79 5.72
N ILE A 185 -7.80 -3.76 5.26
CA ILE A 185 -7.21 -3.70 3.92
C ILE A 185 -5.70 -3.88 4.07
N ALA A 186 -5.16 -4.98 3.54
CA ALA A 186 -3.74 -5.28 3.62
C ALA A 186 -2.98 -4.62 2.47
N MET A 187 -2.38 -3.45 2.72
CA MET A 187 -1.47 -2.84 1.77
C MET A 187 -0.08 -3.48 1.85
N LYS A 188 0.72 -3.33 0.79
CA LYS A 188 2.07 -3.89 0.69
C LYS A 188 2.13 -5.41 0.92
N ALA A 189 1.14 -6.12 0.43
CA ALA A 189 1.05 -7.57 0.52
C ALA A 189 2.27 -8.31 -0.07
N LEU A 190 2.97 -7.69 -1.03
CA LEU A 190 4.27 -8.14 -1.56
C LEU A 190 5.46 -7.33 -1.00
N SER A 191 5.31 -6.67 0.15
CA SER A 191 6.37 -5.90 0.83
C SER A 191 7.09 -4.88 -0.06
N GLY A 192 6.32 -4.25 -0.99
CA GLY A 192 6.86 -3.28 -1.95
C GLY A 192 7.77 -3.90 -3.01
N GLY A 193 7.51 -5.14 -3.39
CA GLY A 193 8.25 -5.90 -4.41
C GLY A 193 9.41 -6.75 -3.87
N LEU A 194 9.58 -6.84 -2.55
CA LEU A 194 10.60 -7.71 -1.95
C LEU A 194 10.14 -9.18 -1.87
N ILE A 195 8.84 -9.41 -1.73
CA ILE A 195 8.23 -10.72 -1.84
C ILE A 195 8.00 -11.02 -3.33
N THR A 196 8.63 -12.07 -3.83
CA THR A 196 8.58 -12.46 -5.25
C THR A 196 7.70 -13.68 -5.52
N HIS A 197 7.29 -14.40 -4.49
CA HIS A 197 6.44 -15.58 -4.57
C HIS A 197 4.96 -15.23 -4.32
N ALA A 198 4.23 -14.85 -5.38
CA ALA A 198 2.83 -14.46 -5.29
C ALA A 198 1.95 -15.57 -4.70
N ALA A 199 2.18 -16.84 -5.08
CA ALA A 199 1.44 -17.98 -4.54
C ALA A 199 1.61 -18.13 -3.02
N ALA A 200 2.82 -17.96 -2.48
CA ALA A 200 3.08 -18.02 -1.04
C ALA A 200 2.40 -16.85 -0.31
N ALA A 201 2.46 -15.64 -0.88
CA ALA A 201 1.78 -14.47 -0.33
C ALA A 201 0.25 -14.64 -0.31
N CYS A 202 -0.32 -15.13 -1.40
CA CYS A 202 -1.74 -15.39 -1.52
C CYS A 202 -2.19 -16.47 -0.51
N ALA A 203 -1.50 -17.62 -0.47
CA ALA A 203 -1.80 -18.71 0.45
C ALA A 203 -1.73 -18.28 1.93
N TRP A 204 -0.78 -17.41 2.27
CA TRP A 204 -0.65 -16.92 3.64
C TRP A 204 -1.75 -15.91 4.01
N LEU A 205 -2.06 -14.95 3.10
CA LEU A 205 -3.04 -13.88 3.36
C LEU A 205 -4.48 -14.37 3.36
N THR A 206 -4.82 -15.31 2.51
CA THR A 206 -6.19 -15.88 2.43
C THR A 206 -6.61 -16.66 3.67
N ARG A 207 -5.69 -17.00 4.59
CA ARG A 207 -6.03 -17.56 5.90
C ARG A 207 -6.78 -16.57 6.81
N PHE A 208 -6.71 -15.27 6.51
CA PHE A 208 -7.39 -14.22 7.26
C PHE A 208 -8.68 -13.82 6.55
N GLU A 209 -9.78 -14.46 6.91
CA GLU A 209 -11.08 -14.34 6.24
C GLU A 209 -11.63 -12.92 6.11
N GLN A 210 -11.19 -11.98 6.98
CA GLN A 210 -11.65 -10.59 6.98
C GLN A 210 -10.65 -9.61 6.33
N VAL A 211 -9.57 -10.10 5.74
CA VAL A 211 -8.51 -9.28 5.15
C VAL A 211 -8.66 -9.22 3.63
N VAL A 212 -8.61 -8.01 3.09
CA VAL A 212 -8.49 -7.75 1.65
C VAL A 212 -7.07 -7.32 1.33
N PRO A 213 -6.20 -8.19 0.82
CA PRO A 213 -4.93 -7.77 0.24
C PRO A 213 -5.17 -6.95 -1.04
N ILE A 214 -4.45 -5.85 -1.18
CA ILE A 214 -4.43 -5.06 -2.40
C ILE A 214 -3.11 -5.28 -3.13
N TRP A 215 -3.19 -5.97 -4.28
CA TRP A 215 -2.03 -6.32 -5.09
C TRP A 215 -1.64 -5.16 -6.00
N GLY A 216 -0.40 -4.72 -5.90
CA GLY A 216 0.15 -3.67 -6.78
C GLY A 216 0.51 -4.26 -8.14
N ILE A 217 -0.32 -4.01 -9.14
CA ILE A 217 -0.21 -4.58 -10.49
C ILE A 217 0.01 -3.46 -11.51
N GLN A 218 0.95 -3.64 -12.43
CA GLN A 218 1.23 -2.70 -13.52
C GLN A 218 1.42 -3.35 -14.89
N ARG A 219 1.42 -4.69 -14.99
CA ARG A 219 1.62 -5.44 -16.23
C ARG A 219 0.60 -6.56 -16.35
N MET A 220 0.19 -6.87 -17.58
CA MET A 220 -0.77 -7.96 -17.83
C MET A 220 -0.30 -9.30 -17.27
N ARG A 221 0.98 -9.66 -17.44
CA ARG A 221 1.54 -10.90 -16.88
C ARG A 221 1.40 -11.02 -15.36
N GLU A 222 1.53 -9.89 -14.64
CA GLU A 222 1.33 -9.83 -13.19
C GLU A 222 -0.15 -10.04 -12.85
N LEU A 223 -1.03 -9.44 -13.63
CA LEU A 223 -2.48 -9.64 -13.51
C LEU A 223 -2.86 -11.09 -13.76
N ASP A 224 -2.38 -11.68 -14.85
CA ASP A 224 -2.68 -13.08 -15.22
C ASP A 224 -2.28 -14.05 -14.10
N GLU A 225 -1.11 -13.82 -13.47
CA GLU A 225 -0.66 -14.60 -12.31
C GLU A 225 -1.67 -14.48 -11.15
N PHE A 226 -2.06 -13.27 -10.74
CA PHE A 226 -3.02 -13.09 -9.65
C PHE A 226 -4.41 -13.62 -9.99
N LEU A 227 -4.90 -13.42 -11.21
CA LEU A 227 -6.19 -13.99 -11.63
C LEU A 227 -6.19 -15.52 -11.59
N SER A 228 -5.09 -16.16 -11.96
CA SER A 228 -4.92 -17.61 -11.82
C SER A 228 -5.00 -18.06 -10.35
N LEU A 229 -4.33 -17.31 -9.44
CA LEU A 229 -4.38 -17.59 -7.99
C LEU A 229 -5.76 -17.31 -7.37
N ILE A 230 -6.50 -16.33 -7.88
CA ILE A 230 -7.88 -16.04 -7.45
C ILE A 230 -8.84 -17.15 -7.91
N ALA A 231 -8.68 -17.64 -9.14
CA ALA A 231 -9.49 -18.73 -9.68
C ALA A 231 -9.21 -20.05 -8.93
N ASN A 232 -7.95 -20.30 -8.58
CA ASN A 232 -7.50 -21.51 -7.89
C ASN A 232 -6.66 -21.13 -6.65
N PRO A 233 -7.32 -20.71 -5.55
CA PRO A 233 -6.59 -20.23 -4.37
C PRO A 233 -5.63 -21.30 -3.81
N PRO A 234 -4.33 -20.99 -3.70
CA PRO A 234 -3.35 -21.95 -3.21
C PRO A 234 -3.57 -22.20 -1.71
N LYS A 235 -3.50 -23.46 -1.31
CA LYS A 235 -3.41 -23.82 0.11
C LYS A 235 -1.96 -23.65 0.58
N LEU A 236 -1.78 -23.24 1.83
CA LEU A 236 -0.46 -23.14 2.43
C LEU A 236 0.08 -24.57 2.68
N THR A 237 0.94 -25.02 1.78
CA THR A 237 1.64 -26.30 1.87
C THR A 237 3.00 -26.12 2.56
N ASP A 238 3.62 -27.23 2.99
CA ASP A 238 4.99 -27.22 3.57
C ASP A 238 5.99 -26.57 2.63
N ALA A 239 5.88 -26.79 1.32
CA ALA A 239 6.74 -26.17 0.32
C ALA A 239 6.58 -24.63 0.30
N LEU A 240 5.35 -24.11 0.34
CA LEU A 240 5.11 -22.68 0.41
C LEU A 240 5.49 -22.10 1.76
N GLN A 241 5.32 -22.86 2.84
CA GLN A 241 5.80 -22.45 4.17
C GLN A 241 7.33 -22.35 4.19
N ALA A 242 8.05 -23.28 3.59
CA ALA A 242 9.52 -23.23 3.49
C ALA A 242 10.00 -21.97 2.73
N VAL A 243 9.29 -21.55 1.68
CA VAL A 243 9.54 -20.27 0.98
C VAL A 243 9.37 -19.09 1.92
N ILE A 244 8.26 -19.05 2.67
CA ILE A 244 7.97 -18.00 3.65
C ILE A 244 9.06 -17.93 4.71
N ASP A 245 9.50 -19.08 5.23
CA ASP A 245 10.52 -19.16 6.27
C ASP A 245 11.90 -18.72 5.75
N ALA A 246 12.21 -19.04 4.49
CA ALA A 246 13.42 -18.55 3.84
C ALA A 246 13.40 -17.02 3.70
N ASP A 247 12.30 -16.48 3.20
CA ASP A 247 12.11 -15.02 3.07
C ASP A 247 12.15 -14.31 4.42
N ARG A 248 11.54 -14.88 5.45
CA ARG A 248 11.59 -14.33 6.81
C ARG A 248 13.00 -14.30 7.38
N ARG A 249 13.83 -15.31 7.11
CA ARG A 249 15.24 -15.30 7.52
C ARG A 249 16.06 -14.25 6.76
N GLU A 250 15.83 -14.09 5.47
CA GLU A 250 16.57 -13.15 4.62
C GLU A 250 16.12 -11.70 4.83
N LEU A 251 14.79 -11.48 4.92
CA LEU A 251 14.15 -10.17 5.02
C LEU A 251 13.79 -9.80 6.47
N GLY A 252 14.10 -10.68 7.43
CA GLY A 252 13.88 -10.40 8.85
C GLY A 252 14.77 -9.27 9.35
N GLY A 253 14.27 -8.49 10.30
CA GLY A 253 14.99 -7.40 10.93
C GLY A 253 14.78 -6.03 10.29
N ASP A 254 15.77 -5.16 10.49
CA ASP A 254 15.69 -3.76 10.10
C ASP A 254 15.93 -3.56 8.60
N PHE A 255 14.86 -3.50 7.83
CA PHE A 255 14.92 -3.13 6.42
C PHE A 255 13.92 -2.02 6.06
N CYS A 256 14.27 -1.21 5.08
CA CYS A 256 13.39 -0.13 4.61
C CYS A 256 12.21 -0.71 3.80
N ARG A 257 10.99 -0.45 4.25
CA ARG A 257 9.75 -0.90 3.60
C ARG A 257 9.29 0.00 2.43
N GLY A 258 10.13 0.98 2.04
CA GLY A 258 9.93 1.83 0.86
C GLY A 258 8.69 2.72 0.91
N CYS A 259 8.22 3.11 2.10
CA CYS A 259 7.00 3.91 2.24
C CYS A 259 7.14 5.38 1.81
N GLY A 260 8.38 5.94 1.83
CA GLY A 260 8.66 7.30 1.38
C GLY A 260 8.37 8.42 2.38
N TYR A 261 7.89 8.14 3.60
CA TYR A 261 7.58 9.20 4.58
C TYR A 261 8.79 9.97 5.11
N CYS A 262 9.99 9.40 4.97
CA CYS A 262 11.25 10.08 5.24
C CYS A 262 11.62 11.15 4.20
N MET A 263 10.91 11.19 3.06
CA MET A 263 11.17 12.14 1.98
C MET A 263 10.44 13.50 2.22
N PRO A 264 10.91 14.60 1.59
CA PRO A 264 12.17 14.69 0.85
C PRO A 264 13.40 14.76 1.77
N CYS A 265 14.53 14.27 1.27
CA CYS A 265 15.82 14.47 1.91
C CYS A 265 16.37 15.88 1.59
N PRO A 266 16.91 16.65 2.56
CA PRO A 266 17.51 17.95 2.29
C PRO A 266 18.67 17.89 1.28
N GLN A 267 19.39 16.77 1.22
CA GLN A 267 20.49 16.52 0.28
C GLN A 267 20.03 15.85 -1.04
N GLY A 268 18.73 15.73 -1.28
CA GLY A 268 18.20 15.12 -2.50
C GLY A 268 18.39 13.61 -2.63
N ILE A 269 18.72 12.91 -1.55
CA ILE A 269 18.86 11.44 -1.54
C ILE A 269 17.48 10.80 -1.66
N GLU A 270 17.31 9.87 -2.59
CA GLU A 270 16.09 9.07 -2.73
C GLU A 270 16.07 7.92 -1.70
N ILE A 271 15.87 8.31 -0.43
CA ILE A 271 16.05 7.45 0.74
C ILE A 271 15.29 6.13 0.63
N ASN A 272 14.00 6.19 0.25
CA ASN A 272 13.11 5.04 0.17
C ASN A 272 13.52 4.01 -0.89
N THR A 273 14.37 4.36 -1.83
CA THR A 273 15.00 3.47 -2.80
C THR A 273 16.38 3.04 -2.32
N CYS A 274 17.23 4.01 -1.97
CA CYS A 274 18.63 3.75 -1.62
C CYS A 274 18.79 2.90 -0.34
N ALA A 275 17.94 3.10 0.67
CA ALA A 275 18.01 2.38 1.95
C ALA A 275 17.57 0.89 1.87
N ARG A 276 17.17 0.40 0.68
CA ARG A 276 16.83 -1.00 0.41
C ARG A 276 17.40 -1.52 -0.91
N MET A 277 18.38 -0.82 -1.47
CA MET A 277 18.95 -1.13 -2.78
C MET A 277 19.53 -2.54 -2.84
N SER A 278 20.20 -3.01 -1.79
CA SER A 278 20.74 -4.38 -1.68
C SER A 278 19.67 -5.46 -1.90
N LEU A 279 18.47 -5.24 -1.38
CA LEU A 279 17.34 -6.17 -1.55
C LEU A 279 16.74 -6.04 -2.95
N LEU A 280 16.63 -4.81 -3.47
CA LEU A 280 16.05 -4.57 -4.79
C LEU A 280 16.87 -5.20 -5.91
N ILE A 281 18.20 -5.07 -5.88
CA ILE A 281 19.07 -5.64 -6.93
C ILE A 281 19.08 -7.16 -6.93
N ARG A 282 18.71 -7.82 -5.82
CA ARG A 282 18.63 -9.29 -5.69
C ARG A 282 17.24 -9.86 -6.00
N ARG A 283 16.18 -9.05 -5.86
CA ARG A 283 14.79 -9.53 -5.92
C ARG A 283 13.92 -8.87 -7.00
N ALA A 284 14.44 -7.86 -7.70
CA ALA A 284 13.79 -7.22 -8.83
C ALA A 284 14.70 -7.30 -10.07
N PRO A 285 14.18 -7.02 -11.28
CA PRO A 285 15.03 -6.89 -12.46
C PRO A 285 16.13 -5.85 -12.21
N SER A 286 17.36 -6.31 -12.00
CA SER A 286 18.46 -5.49 -11.48
C SER A 286 19.14 -4.61 -12.53
N GLU A 287 18.98 -4.93 -13.82
CA GLU A 287 19.65 -4.22 -14.92
C GLU A 287 19.45 -2.69 -14.86
N ALA A 288 18.20 -2.24 -14.71
CA ALA A 288 17.89 -0.80 -14.60
C ALA A 288 18.43 -0.16 -13.31
N LEU A 289 18.53 -0.95 -12.23
CA LEU A 289 19.03 -0.49 -10.94
C LEU A 289 20.56 -0.41 -10.91
N LEU A 290 21.25 -1.25 -11.67
CA LEU A 290 22.71 -1.25 -11.81
C LEU A 290 23.18 -0.33 -12.95
N GLY A 291 22.27 0.17 -13.79
CA GLY A 291 22.55 1.12 -14.85
C GLY A 291 22.87 2.54 -14.35
N PRO A 292 23.20 3.48 -15.28
CA PRO A 292 23.68 4.82 -14.92
C PRO A 292 22.76 5.59 -13.96
N ALA A 293 21.44 5.50 -14.13
CA ALA A 293 20.47 6.18 -13.29
C ALA A 293 20.46 5.63 -11.84
N GLY A 294 20.61 4.30 -11.68
CA GLY A 294 20.72 3.67 -10.37
C GLY A 294 22.04 4.03 -9.67
N GLN A 295 23.14 4.02 -10.42
CA GLN A 295 24.46 4.43 -9.92
C GLN A 295 24.46 5.87 -9.44
N GLU A 296 23.86 6.80 -10.17
CA GLU A 296 23.74 8.20 -9.77
C GLU A 296 22.94 8.36 -8.46
N LYS A 297 21.82 7.63 -8.33
CA LYS A 297 21.05 7.63 -7.07
C LYS A 297 21.86 7.14 -5.88
N MET A 298 22.62 6.06 -6.07
CA MET A 298 23.44 5.48 -4.99
C MET A 298 24.66 6.33 -4.68
N ARG A 299 25.26 7.00 -5.67
CA ARG A 299 26.35 7.94 -5.46
C ARG A 299 25.94 9.09 -4.51
N ARG A 300 24.73 9.62 -4.66
CA ARG A 300 24.21 10.68 -3.79
C ARG A 300 24.08 10.29 -2.31
N VAL A 301 24.16 9.01 -1.98
CA VAL A 301 24.18 8.58 -0.56
C VAL A 301 25.40 9.14 0.18
N ALA A 302 26.52 9.40 -0.53
CA ALA A 302 27.69 10.03 0.05
C ALA A 302 27.45 11.48 0.55
N ASP A 303 26.41 12.15 0.02
CA ASP A 303 26.06 13.53 0.43
C ASP A 303 25.28 13.55 1.76
N CYS A 304 25.09 12.40 2.42
CA CYS A 304 24.37 12.33 3.69
C CYS A 304 25.13 13.03 4.81
N VAL A 305 24.49 14.05 5.40
CA VAL A 305 25.04 14.85 6.52
C VAL A 305 24.58 14.37 7.90
N ASP A 306 24.02 13.17 8.00
CA ASP A 306 23.54 12.55 9.24
C ASP A 306 22.56 13.42 10.07
N CYS A 307 21.75 14.26 9.43
CA CYS A 307 20.82 15.17 10.12
C CYS A 307 19.69 14.46 10.91
N GLY A 308 19.53 13.14 10.79
CA GLY A 308 18.55 12.33 11.51
C GLY A 308 17.09 12.52 11.10
N GLN A 309 16.76 13.46 10.21
CA GLN A 309 15.38 13.76 9.80
C GLN A 309 14.64 12.53 9.24
N CYS A 310 15.33 11.67 8.50
CA CYS A 310 14.74 10.47 7.92
C CYS A 310 14.37 9.42 8.99
N SER A 311 15.21 9.22 9.99
CA SER A 311 14.92 8.31 11.12
C SER A 311 13.77 8.85 11.97
N ALA A 312 13.75 10.15 12.27
CA ALA A 312 12.66 10.78 13.02
C ALA A 312 11.28 10.66 12.33
N LYS A 313 11.26 10.65 11.00
CA LYS A 313 10.04 10.46 10.19
C LYS A 313 9.70 9.00 9.92
N CYS A 314 10.59 8.06 10.25
CA CYS A 314 10.39 6.64 9.93
C CYS A 314 9.33 6.01 10.83
N PRO A 315 8.21 5.47 10.28
CA PRO A 315 7.19 4.81 11.08
C PRO A 315 7.64 3.45 11.64
N TYR A 316 8.81 2.97 11.23
CA TYR A 316 9.40 1.69 11.66
C TYR A 316 10.63 1.90 12.57
N ASN A 317 10.91 3.12 12.99
CA ASN A 317 12.03 3.50 13.87
C ASN A 317 13.41 3.03 13.35
N LEU A 318 13.60 3.00 12.03
CA LEU A 318 14.84 2.53 11.43
C LEU A 318 15.96 3.57 11.58
N ASP A 319 17.19 3.11 11.83
CA ASP A 319 18.39 3.91 11.61
C ASP A 319 18.65 4.04 10.11
N THR A 320 17.94 4.98 9.50
CA THR A 320 17.95 5.17 8.06
C THR A 320 19.32 5.58 7.52
N PRO A 321 20.11 6.46 8.17
CA PRO A 321 21.49 6.76 7.75
C PRO A 321 22.40 5.52 7.74
N ALA A 322 22.31 4.66 8.76
CA ALA A 322 23.08 3.42 8.80
C ALA A 322 22.67 2.46 7.67
N LEU A 323 21.36 2.34 7.39
CA LEU A 323 20.87 1.55 6.27
C LEU A 323 21.34 2.10 4.91
N LEU A 324 21.35 3.41 4.71
CA LEU A 324 21.87 4.04 3.48
C LEU A 324 23.33 3.66 3.26
N ARG A 325 24.17 3.82 4.27
CA ARG A 325 25.60 3.46 4.20
C ARG A 325 25.84 1.98 3.95
N LYS A 326 25.08 1.11 4.63
CA LYS A 326 25.14 -0.35 4.41
C LYS A 326 24.82 -0.71 2.96
N ASN A 327 23.71 -0.18 2.44
CA ASN A 327 23.27 -0.43 1.06
C ASN A 327 24.24 0.15 0.02
N ALA A 328 24.83 1.33 0.29
CA ALA A 328 25.82 1.93 -0.61
C ALA A 328 27.10 1.08 -0.70
N ARG A 329 27.61 0.55 0.42
CA ARG A 329 28.77 -0.37 0.41
C ARG A 329 28.48 -1.63 -0.38
N ASP A 330 27.38 -2.32 -0.08
CA ASP A 330 27.01 -3.56 -0.81
C ASP A 330 26.80 -3.30 -2.31
N TYR A 331 26.21 -2.17 -2.67
CA TYR A 331 26.01 -1.77 -4.06
C TYR A 331 27.35 -1.60 -4.79
N GLN A 332 28.35 -0.95 -4.16
CA GLN A 332 29.69 -0.80 -4.73
C GLN A 332 30.41 -2.13 -4.88
N GLU A 333 30.27 -3.04 -3.91
CA GLU A 333 30.82 -4.39 -3.97
C GLU A 333 30.22 -5.18 -5.16
N VAL A 334 28.92 -5.04 -5.41
CA VAL A 334 28.25 -5.68 -6.56
C VAL A 334 28.74 -5.08 -7.88
N LEU A 335 28.92 -3.77 -7.97
CA LEU A 335 29.52 -3.14 -9.17
C LEU A 335 30.98 -3.60 -9.41
N ALA A 336 31.68 -3.95 -8.33
CA ALA A 336 33.04 -4.49 -8.39
C ALA A 336 33.10 -6.00 -8.70
N GLY A 337 31.94 -6.67 -8.91
CA GLY A 337 31.86 -8.07 -9.33
C GLY A 337 31.43 -9.05 -8.21
N LYS A 338 31.00 -8.57 -7.05
CA LYS A 338 30.36 -9.44 -6.05
C LYS A 338 29.07 -10.03 -6.63
N PRO A 339 28.83 -11.35 -6.55
CA PRO A 339 27.58 -11.97 -6.99
C PRO A 339 26.34 -11.36 -6.30
N LEU A 340 25.24 -11.28 -7.05
CA LEU A 340 23.92 -10.84 -6.56
C LEU A 340 23.31 -11.85 -5.59
#